data_f80ff308be2f9bb63212c30a55c3af0e
#
_entry.id   f80ff308be2f9bb63212c30a55c3af0e
#
_cell.length_a   1.000
_cell.length_b   1.000
_cell.length_c   1.000
_cell.angle_alpha   90.00
_cell.angle_beta   90.00
_cell.angle_gamma   90.00
#
_symmetry.space_group_name_H-M   'P 1'
#
loop_
_entity.id
_entity.type
_entity.pdbx_description
1 polymer ?
#
loop_
_entity_poly.entity_id
_entity_poly.type
_entity_poly.pdbx_seq_one_letter_code
_entity_poly.pdbx_strand_id
1 'polypeptide(L)'
;MNSFSQTKFNHFAVYVENLEESGIFYSEVLGLEEVEEPFKDGLHLWYQLGEGTLHLIEGPWEELVFKKSNHLCLSVADLDSFIENLEERGITYENVAGDKNTVNVRPDGVRQIYFQDPSGYWIEINDEY
;
A
#
# COMPACT_ATOMS: atom_id res chain seq x y z
N MET A 1 -1.81 25.12 -24.95
CA MET A 1 -2.00 24.62 -23.59
C MET A 1 -3.01 23.51 -23.57
N ASN A 2 -2.75 22.49 -22.83
CA ASN A 2 -3.61 21.33 -22.75
C ASN A 2 -4.49 21.42 -21.50
N SER A 3 -5.82 21.36 -21.68
CA SER A 3 -6.77 21.38 -20.56
C SER A 3 -6.63 20.18 -19.63
N PHE A 4 -6.04 19.06 -20.11
CA PHE A 4 -5.79 17.88 -19.27
C PHE A 4 -4.74 18.12 -18.19
N SER A 5 -3.94 19.20 -18.30
CA SER A 5 -2.99 19.56 -17.24
C SER A 5 -3.69 19.93 -15.93
N GLN A 6 -5.01 20.12 -15.95
CA GLN A 6 -5.80 20.40 -14.76
C GLN A 6 -6.25 19.11 -14.03
N THR A 7 -5.96 17.96 -14.59
CA THR A 7 -6.24 16.66 -13.94
C THR A 7 -5.18 16.39 -12.89
N LYS A 8 -5.59 15.91 -11.73
CA LYS A 8 -4.66 15.54 -10.65
C LYS A 8 -5.17 14.32 -9.90
N PHE A 9 -4.26 13.64 -9.23
CA PHE A 9 -4.59 12.51 -8.37
C PHE A 9 -5.50 12.98 -7.22
N ASN A 10 -6.53 12.20 -6.92
CA ASN A 10 -7.43 12.46 -5.80
C ASN A 10 -7.29 11.40 -4.72
N HIS A 11 -7.62 10.16 -5.02
CA HIS A 11 -7.52 9.08 -4.04
C HIS A 11 -7.34 7.73 -4.72
N PHE A 12 -6.93 6.76 -3.92
CA PHE A 12 -6.82 5.37 -4.30
C PHE A 12 -7.70 4.55 -3.35
N ALA A 13 -8.56 3.70 -3.90
CA ALA A 13 -9.50 2.90 -3.12
C ALA A 13 -9.10 1.44 -3.12
N VAL A 14 -9.11 0.82 -1.95
CA VAL A 14 -8.79 -0.60 -1.76
C VAL A 14 -9.97 -1.29 -1.08
N TYR A 15 -10.48 -2.34 -1.72
CA TYR A 15 -11.51 -3.18 -1.15
C TYR A 15 -10.87 -4.14 -0.16
N VAL A 16 -11.38 -4.19 1.07
CA VAL A 16 -10.80 -5.01 2.14
C VAL A 16 -11.84 -5.99 2.70
N GLU A 17 -11.35 -7.15 3.12
CA GLU A 17 -12.18 -8.18 3.72
C GLU A 17 -12.59 -7.82 5.15
N ASN A 18 -11.66 -7.24 5.91
CA ASN A 18 -11.86 -6.87 7.30
C ASN A 18 -11.26 -5.49 7.55
N LEU A 19 -12.12 -4.51 7.82
CA LEU A 19 -11.69 -3.11 7.96
C LEU A 19 -10.75 -2.90 9.14
N GLU A 20 -11.02 -3.52 10.28
CA GLU A 20 -10.20 -3.38 11.48
C GLU A 20 -8.78 -3.93 11.24
N GLU A 21 -8.68 -5.14 10.72
CA GLU A 21 -7.39 -5.77 10.44
C GLU A 21 -6.60 -4.99 9.40
N SER A 22 -7.25 -4.59 8.32
CA SER A 22 -6.61 -3.78 7.28
C SER A 22 -6.23 -2.40 7.79
N GLY A 23 -7.06 -1.80 8.65
CA GLY A 23 -6.75 -0.52 9.27
C GLY A 23 -5.47 -0.57 10.09
N ILE A 24 -5.28 -1.61 10.88
CA ILE A 24 -4.05 -1.80 11.65
C ILE A 24 -2.85 -1.91 10.71
N PHE A 25 -2.98 -2.66 9.62
CA PHE A 25 -1.91 -2.80 8.63
C PHE A 25 -1.52 -1.46 8.02
N TYR A 26 -2.48 -0.70 7.52
CA TYR A 26 -2.19 0.59 6.86
C TYR A 26 -1.69 1.65 7.84
N SER A 27 -2.16 1.64 9.07
CA SER A 27 -1.69 2.56 10.10
C SER A 27 -0.32 2.19 10.66
N GLU A 28 -0.11 0.93 11.02
CA GLU A 28 1.08 0.51 11.77
C GLU A 28 2.20 -0.05 10.89
N VAL A 29 1.86 -0.82 9.85
CA VAL A 29 2.87 -1.38 8.96
C VAL A 29 3.33 -0.35 7.95
N LEU A 30 2.39 0.32 7.28
CA LEU A 30 2.71 1.35 6.29
C LEU A 30 2.91 2.73 6.91
N GLY A 31 2.51 2.93 8.17
CA GLY A 31 2.71 4.19 8.86
C GLY A 31 1.89 5.36 8.33
N LEU A 32 0.74 5.09 7.71
CA LEU A 32 -0.10 6.13 7.17
C LEU A 32 -0.93 6.80 8.26
N GLU A 33 -1.16 8.10 8.14
CA GLU A 33 -1.97 8.86 9.08
C GLU A 33 -3.45 8.78 8.70
N GLU A 34 -4.27 8.32 9.64
CA GLU A 34 -5.71 8.27 9.45
C GLU A 34 -6.29 9.69 9.42
N VAL A 35 -7.22 9.91 8.48
CA VAL A 35 -7.94 11.18 8.37
C VAL A 35 -9.44 10.93 8.45
N GLU A 36 -10.20 11.98 8.75
CA GLU A 36 -11.65 11.88 8.88
C GLU A 36 -12.31 11.52 7.54
N GLU A 37 -13.25 10.59 7.57
CA GLU A 37 -14.05 10.22 6.41
C GLU A 37 -15.51 10.58 6.64
N PRO A 38 -16.28 10.91 5.57
CA PRO A 38 -17.61 11.51 5.74
C PRO A 38 -18.76 10.53 5.94
N PHE A 39 -18.59 9.24 5.63
CA PHE A 39 -19.70 8.29 5.63
C PHE A 39 -20.11 7.84 7.03
N LYS A 40 -19.13 7.60 7.91
CA LYS A 40 -19.33 7.25 9.31
C LYS A 40 -20.28 6.05 9.51
N ASP A 41 -20.13 5.08 8.61
CA ASP A 41 -20.97 3.87 8.60
C ASP A 41 -20.22 2.63 9.10
N GLY A 42 -18.96 2.78 9.51
CA GLY A 42 -18.14 1.66 9.98
C GLY A 42 -17.56 0.80 8.86
N LEU A 43 -17.73 1.20 7.60
CA LEU A 43 -17.28 0.45 6.43
C LEU A 43 -16.14 1.14 5.68
N HIS A 44 -15.66 2.29 6.17
CA HIS A 44 -14.64 3.10 5.51
C HIS A 44 -13.58 3.53 6.51
N LEU A 45 -12.31 3.53 6.05
CA LEU A 45 -11.19 4.22 6.72
C LEU A 45 -10.42 4.97 5.65
N TRP A 46 -10.04 6.19 5.95
CA TRP A 46 -9.27 7.04 5.06
C TRP A 46 -7.92 7.39 5.66
N TYR A 47 -6.90 7.45 4.83
CA TYR A 47 -5.53 7.78 5.23
C TYR A 47 -4.96 8.84 4.31
N GLN A 48 -4.07 9.67 4.84
CA GLN A 48 -3.32 10.62 4.03
C GLN A 48 -2.32 9.86 3.15
N LEU A 49 -2.28 10.20 1.86
CA LEU A 49 -1.39 9.57 0.88
C LEU A 49 -0.83 10.67 -0.03
N GLY A 50 0.31 11.27 0.36
CA GLY A 50 0.83 12.42 -0.33
C GLY A 50 -0.17 13.57 -0.29
N GLU A 51 -0.54 14.13 -1.43
CA GLU A 51 -1.57 15.17 -1.52
C GLU A 51 -2.99 14.60 -1.68
N GLY A 52 -3.11 13.28 -1.83
CA GLY A 52 -4.39 12.60 -1.93
C GLY A 52 -4.66 11.75 -0.70
N THR A 53 -5.61 10.83 -0.84
CA THR A 53 -5.99 9.92 0.25
C THR A 53 -6.05 8.47 -0.25
N LEU A 54 -5.90 7.56 0.70
CA LEU A 54 -6.16 6.14 0.50
C LEU A 54 -7.46 5.82 1.23
N HIS A 55 -8.38 5.16 0.54
CA HIS A 55 -9.66 4.75 1.10
C HIS A 55 -9.71 3.24 1.23
N LEU A 56 -9.92 2.75 2.43
CA LEU A 56 -10.27 1.34 2.66
C LEU A 56 -11.77 1.23 2.68
N ILE A 57 -12.32 0.27 1.97
CA ILE A 57 -13.76 0.06 1.85
C ILE A 57 -14.06 -1.40 2.15
N GLU A 58 -14.80 -1.67 3.24
CA GLU A 58 -15.29 -3.00 3.54
C GLU A 58 -16.68 -3.17 2.97
N GLY A 59 -16.92 -4.26 2.31
CA GLY A 59 -18.23 -4.64 1.80
C GLY A 59 -18.41 -6.14 1.94
N PRO A 60 -19.51 -6.71 1.41
CA PRO A 60 -19.63 -8.14 1.31
C PRO A 60 -18.41 -8.67 0.52
N TRP A 61 -17.66 -9.59 1.11
CA TRP A 61 -16.43 -10.05 0.49
C TRP A 61 -16.72 -10.80 -0.81
N GLU A 62 -16.03 -10.37 -1.85
CA GLU A 62 -16.01 -11.05 -3.14
C GLU A 62 -14.59 -11.52 -3.39
N GLU A 63 -14.43 -12.75 -3.88
CA GLU A 63 -13.12 -13.26 -4.21
C GLU A 63 -12.53 -12.44 -5.36
N LEU A 64 -11.38 -11.82 -5.12
CA LEU A 64 -10.66 -11.04 -6.10
C LEU A 64 -9.37 -11.74 -6.50
N VAL A 65 -9.00 -11.59 -7.76
CA VAL A 65 -7.71 -12.06 -8.26
C VAL A 65 -6.72 -10.91 -8.20
N PHE A 66 -5.71 -11.04 -7.36
CA PHE A 66 -4.68 -10.01 -7.19
C PHE A 66 -3.46 -10.35 -8.03
N LYS A 67 -2.96 -9.35 -8.75
CA LYS A 67 -1.74 -9.49 -9.56
C LYS A 67 -0.68 -8.54 -9.03
N LYS A 68 0.54 -9.03 -8.89
CA LYS A 68 1.65 -8.22 -8.40
C LYS A 68 1.89 -6.97 -9.26
N SER A 69 1.66 -7.07 -10.57
CA SER A 69 1.81 -5.94 -11.49
C SER A 69 0.76 -4.85 -11.30
N ASN A 70 -0.30 -5.11 -10.54
CA ASN A 70 -1.33 -4.14 -10.19
C ASN A 70 -1.26 -3.86 -8.70
N HIS A 71 -0.48 -2.85 -8.32
CA HIS A 71 -0.11 -2.60 -6.93
C HIS A 71 -0.10 -1.12 -6.61
N LEU A 72 -0.18 -0.82 -5.31
CA LEU A 72 0.11 0.49 -4.76
C LEU A 72 1.59 0.57 -4.45
N CYS A 73 2.26 1.61 -4.90
CA CYS A 73 3.68 1.83 -4.59
C CYS A 73 3.85 3.04 -3.69
N LEU A 74 4.60 2.85 -2.61
CA LEU A 74 4.98 3.92 -1.69
C LEU A 74 6.50 3.97 -1.61
N SER A 75 7.06 5.14 -1.42
CA SER A 75 8.51 5.29 -1.22
C SER A 75 8.81 5.62 0.23
N VAL A 76 9.96 5.14 0.70
CA VAL A 76 10.45 5.37 2.05
C VAL A 76 11.88 5.87 2.01
N ALA A 77 12.25 6.71 2.98
CA ALA A 77 13.59 7.24 3.07
C ALA A 77 14.61 6.17 3.46
N ASP A 78 14.22 5.19 4.25
CA ASP A 78 15.09 4.14 4.77
C ASP A 78 14.45 2.77 4.57
N LEU A 79 14.76 2.14 3.44
CA LEU A 79 14.20 0.83 3.11
C LEU A 79 14.68 -0.26 4.05
N ASP A 80 15.93 -0.19 4.50
CA ASP A 80 16.47 -1.22 5.40
C ASP A 80 15.73 -1.24 6.73
N SER A 81 15.44 -0.07 7.31
CA SER A 81 14.63 0.03 8.53
C SER A 81 13.20 -0.45 8.31
N PHE A 82 12.64 -0.15 7.14
CA PHE A 82 11.30 -0.63 6.79
C PHE A 82 11.27 -2.16 6.73
N ILE A 83 12.26 -2.77 6.11
CA ILE A 83 12.39 -4.23 6.03
C ILE A 83 12.52 -4.85 7.41
N GLU A 84 13.34 -4.27 8.30
CA GLU A 84 13.44 -4.75 9.69
C GLU A 84 12.08 -4.77 10.37
N ASN A 85 11.28 -3.73 10.18
CA ASN A 85 9.94 -3.65 10.76
C ASN A 85 9.01 -4.76 10.20
N LEU A 86 9.10 -5.06 8.90
CA LEU A 86 8.35 -6.17 8.33
C LEU A 86 8.78 -7.50 8.95
N GLU A 87 10.07 -7.72 9.10
CA GLU A 87 10.62 -8.95 9.68
C GLU A 87 10.18 -9.12 11.14
N GLU A 88 10.22 -8.06 11.93
CA GLU A 88 9.76 -8.06 13.32
C GLU A 88 8.28 -8.41 13.43
N ARG A 89 7.48 -8.03 12.45
CA ARG A 89 6.04 -8.31 12.40
C ARG A 89 5.71 -9.63 11.75
N GLY A 90 6.72 -10.38 11.27
CA GLY A 90 6.51 -11.66 10.60
C GLY A 90 5.88 -11.53 9.23
N ILE A 91 6.02 -10.38 8.59
CA ILE A 91 5.48 -10.15 7.23
C ILE A 91 6.55 -10.51 6.22
N THR A 92 6.23 -11.47 5.35
CA THR A 92 7.13 -11.91 4.28
C THR A 92 7.07 -10.94 3.11
N TYR A 93 8.22 -10.56 2.59
CA TYR A 93 8.34 -9.76 1.37
C TYR A 93 9.13 -10.53 0.32
N GLU A 94 9.09 -10.06 -0.91
CA GLU A 94 9.76 -10.71 -2.02
C GLU A 94 10.17 -9.71 -3.10
N ASN A 95 10.99 -10.17 -4.05
CA ASN A 95 11.35 -9.37 -5.23
C ASN A 95 10.32 -9.56 -6.35
N VAL A 96 10.55 -8.95 -7.51
CA VAL A 96 9.65 -9.07 -8.68
C VAL A 96 9.50 -10.54 -9.11
N ALA A 97 10.57 -11.31 -9.05
CA ALA A 97 10.56 -12.71 -9.47
C ALA A 97 9.86 -13.66 -8.47
N GLY A 98 9.54 -13.18 -7.27
CA GLY A 98 8.90 -13.99 -6.25
C GLY A 98 9.87 -14.67 -5.29
N ASP A 99 11.15 -14.31 -5.31
CA ASP A 99 12.13 -14.83 -4.36
C ASP A 99 11.91 -14.16 -3.01
N LYS A 100 11.63 -14.96 -1.99
CA LYS A 100 11.31 -14.46 -0.66
C LYS A 100 12.53 -13.84 0.02
N ASN A 101 12.26 -12.81 0.83
CA ASN A 101 13.27 -12.08 1.60
C ASN A 101 14.40 -11.50 0.73
N THR A 102 14.05 -11.12 -0.49
CA THR A 102 14.99 -10.64 -1.47
C THR A 102 14.58 -9.26 -1.98
N VAL A 103 15.53 -8.34 -2.04
CA VAL A 103 15.34 -6.99 -2.55
C VAL A 103 15.61 -6.99 -4.05
N ASN A 104 14.75 -6.29 -4.79
CA ASN A 104 14.93 -6.08 -6.22
C ASN A 104 15.70 -4.76 -6.44
N VAL A 105 16.70 -4.79 -7.32
CA VAL A 105 17.43 -3.57 -7.68
C VAL A 105 17.11 -3.23 -9.13
N ARG A 106 16.46 -2.08 -9.32
CA ARG A 106 16.13 -1.59 -10.67
C ARG A 106 17.40 -1.19 -11.41
N PRO A 107 17.36 -1.13 -12.76
CA PRO A 107 18.54 -0.70 -13.55
C PRO A 107 19.07 0.68 -13.16
N ASP A 108 18.22 1.56 -12.61
CA ASP A 108 18.63 2.90 -12.15
C ASP A 108 19.12 2.91 -10.69
N GLY A 109 19.21 1.74 -10.04
CA GLY A 109 19.71 1.61 -8.67
C GLY A 109 18.67 1.69 -7.58
N VAL A 110 17.43 2.01 -7.91
CA VAL A 110 16.34 2.03 -6.92
C VAL A 110 16.04 0.61 -6.44
N ARG A 111 15.95 0.43 -5.12
CA ARG A 111 15.66 -0.86 -4.51
C ARG A 111 14.18 -0.99 -4.22
N GLN A 112 13.64 -2.17 -4.44
CA GLN A 112 12.19 -2.43 -4.35
C GLN A 112 11.92 -3.73 -3.63
N ILE A 113 10.81 -3.77 -2.88
CA ILE A 113 10.25 -4.99 -2.32
C ILE A 113 8.75 -5.02 -2.58
N TYR A 114 8.19 -6.21 -2.53
CA TYR A 114 6.75 -6.45 -2.72
C TYR A 114 6.22 -7.33 -1.59
N PHE A 115 5.05 -6.99 -1.10
CA PHE A 115 4.33 -7.83 -0.13
C PHE A 115 2.83 -7.54 -0.27
N GLN A 116 2.03 -8.31 0.44
CA GLN A 116 0.57 -8.20 0.33
C GLN A 116 -0.03 -7.66 1.63
N ASP A 117 -1.11 -6.91 1.49
CA ASP A 117 -1.91 -6.51 2.64
C ASP A 117 -2.73 -7.70 3.17
N PRO A 118 -3.46 -7.57 4.30
CA PRO A 118 -4.19 -8.70 4.88
C PRO A 118 -5.24 -9.33 3.96
N SER A 119 -5.75 -8.59 2.98
CA SER A 119 -6.74 -9.10 2.02
C SER A 119 -6.10 -9.69 0.77
N GLY A 120 -4.79 -9.51 0.59
CA GLY A 120 -4.04 -10.02 -0.55
C GLY A 120 -3.66 -8.99 -1.59
N TYR A 121 -3.98 -7.71 -1.37
CA TYR A 121 -3.63 -6.64 -2.30
C TYR A 121 -2.12 -6.39 -2.28
N TRP A 122 -1.52 -6.23 -3.48
CA TRP A 122 -0.07 -6.06 -3.60
C TRP A 122 0.39 -4.65 -3.31
N ILE A 123 1.45 -4.55 -2.52
CA ILE A 123 2.11 -3.30 -2.15
C ILE A 123 3.57 -3.38 -2.60
N GLU A 124 4.05 -2.33 -3.25
CA GLU A 124 5.47 -2.14 -3.51
C GLU A 124 5.99 -1.04 -2.59
N ILE A 125 7.16 -1.26 -2.00
CA ILE A 125 7.90 -0.21 -1.28
C ILE A 125 9.24 -0.06 -1.98
N ASN A 126 9.62 1.18 -2.25
CA ASN A 126 10.93 1.46 -2.83
C ASN A 126 11.63 2.61 -2.08
N ASP A 127 12.90 2.83 -2.40
CA ASP A 127 13.70 3.89 -1.77
C ASP A 127 13.87 5.13 -2.65
N GLU A 128 13.03 5.30 -3.65
CA GLU A 128 12.98 6.51 -4.47
C GLU A 128 12.13 7.58 -3.75
N TYR A 129 12.69 8.10 -2.68
CA TYR A 129 11.96 8.96 -1.73
C TYR A 129 11.96 10.44 -2.11
#